data_dc9b7dd6f6b9d3ab1b253705c620bc83
#
_entry.id   dc9b7dd6f6b9d3ab1b253705c620bc83
#
_cell.length_a   1.000
_cell.length_b   1.000
_cell.length_c   1.000
_cell.angle_alpha   90.00
_cell.angle_beta   90.00
_cell.angle_gamma   90.00
#
_symmetry.space_group_name_H-M   'P 1'
#
loop_
_entity.id
_entity.type
_entity.pdbx_description
1 polymer ?
#
loop_
_entity_poly.entity_id
_entity_poly.type
_entity_poly.pdbx_seq_one_letter_code
_entity_poly.pdbx_strand_id
1 'polypeptide(L)'
;MKKILLLSIAVVLFSSCAVLDYPKRVAGYSTANFENEQDGRFAFTSDLEPQKAYNKCNLFLFENNLQVNFENKKKLYIVASKFSLIYEYTLDSTEVAFFITKTDDNKSKVEVVSNNVRLAKFVYNKLSEYFKK
;
A
#
# COMPACT_ATOMS: atom_id res chain seq x y z
N MET A 1 -12.94 14.72 -43.88
CA MET A 1 -11.71 14.19 -43.30
C MET A 1 -11.39 14.76 -41.90
N LYS A 2 -11.48 16.08 -41.66
CA LYS A 2 -11.21 16.64 -40.32
C LYS A 2 -12.10 16.12 -39.18
N LYS A 3 -13.38 15.82 -39.45
CA LYS A 3 -14.31 15.32 -38.42
C LYS A 3 -14.03 13.85 -38.02
N ILE A 4 -13.51 13.04 -38.94
CA ILE A 4 -13.15 11.64 -38.69
C ILE A 4 -11.86 11.57 -37.86
N LEU A 5 -10.91 12.47 -38.12
CA LEU A 5 -9.67 12.57 -37.35
C LEU A 5 -9.91 12.97 -35.88
N LEU A 6 -10.83 13.90 -35.64
CA LEU A 6 -11.23 14.33 -34.29
C LEU A 6 -11.92 13.20 -33.51
N LEU A 7 -12.74 12.38 -34.18
CA LEU A 7 -13.41 11.24 -33.56
C LEU A 7 -12.40 10.14 -33.18
N SER A 8 -11.40 9.90 -34.03
CA SER A 8 -10.34 8.91 -33.76
C SER A 8 -9.48 9.30 -32.57
N ILE A 9 -9.15 10.60 -32.42
CA ILE A 9 -8.39 11.10 -31.27
C ILE A 9 -9.20 10.97 -29.98
N ALA A 10 -10.50 11.25 -30.01
CA ALA A 10 -11.38 11.10 -28.85
C ALA A 10 -11.47 9.64 -28.37
N VAL A 11 -11.56 8.67 -29.29
CA VAL A 11 -11.65 7.24 -28.97
C VAL A 11 -10.35 6.72 -28.33
N VAL A 12 -9.18 7.21 -28.77
CA VAL A 12 -7.88 6.83 -28.18
C VAL A 12 -7.72 7.38 -26.77
N LEU A 13 -8.28 8.55 -26.46
CA LEU A 13 -8.22 9.15 -25.13
C LEU A 13 -9.10 8.46 -24.09
N PHE A 14 -10.15 7.74 -24.53
CA PHE A 14 -11.06 7.01 -23.63
C PHE A 14 -10.70 5.52 -23.45
N SER A 15 -9.73 4.99 -24.18
CA SER A 15 -9.43 3.56 -24.18
C SER A 15 -8.44 3.08 -23.12
N SER A 16 -7.90 3.96 -22.27
CA SER A 16 -7.02 3.52 -21.18
C SER A 16 -7.57 3.93 -19.81
N CYS A 17 -8.23 3.00 -19.12
CA CYS A 17 -8.62 3.18 -17.71
C CYS A 17 -7.41 3.56 -16.82
N ALA A 18 -6.20 3.18 -17.21
CA ALA A 18 -4.96 3.52 -16.52
C ALA A 18 -4.68 5.04 -16.42
N VAL A 19 -5.11 5.83 -17.41
CA VAL A 19 -4.91 7.30 -17.42
C VAL A 19 -5.78 7.99 -16.37
N LEU A 20 -6.96 7.42 -16.07
CA LEU A 20 -7.88 7.99 -15.08
C LEU A 20 -7.47 7.65 -13.63
N ASP A 21 -6.69 6.60 -13.41
CA ASP A 21 -6.21 6.21 -12.07
C ASP A 21 -5.03 7.06 -11.61
N TYR A 22 -4.23 7.59 -12.52
CA TYR A 22 -3.07 8.42 -12.17
C TYR A 22 -3.46 9.67 -11.36
N PRO A 23 -4.42 10.53 -11.77
CA PRO A 23 -4.82 11.69 -10.98
C PRO A 23 -5.48 11.31 -9.65
N LYS A 24 -6.20 10.18 -9.57
CA LYS A 24 -6.77 9.68 -8.31
C LYS A 24 -5.68 9.27 -7.32
N ARG A 25 -4.63 8.59 -7.79
CA ARG A 25 -3.47 8.21 -6.97
C ARG A 25 -2.72 9.44 -6.46
N VAL A 26 -2.53 10.45 -7.32
CA VAL A 26 -1.89 11.72 -6.94
C VAL A 26 -2.73 12.49 -5.92
N ALA A 27 -4.07 12.43 -6.04
CA ALA A 27 -4.99 13.07 -5.10
C ALA A 27 -5.19 12.29 -3.77
N GLY A 28 -4.50 11.16 -3.58
CA GLY A 28 -4.60 10.35 -2.36
C GLY A 28 -5.77 9.37 -2.35
N TYR A 29 -6.50 9.25 -3.45
CA TYR A 29 -7.56 8.23 -3.60
C TYR A 29 -6.98 7.03 -4.34
N SER A 30 -6.50 6.04 -3.60
CA SER A 30 -6.05 4.80 -4.23
C SER A 30 -7.25 4.00 -4.73
N THR A 31 -7.24 3.69 -6.04
CA THR A 31 -8.15 2.70 -6.64
C THR A 31 -7.46 1.34 -6.76
N ALA A 32 -6.23 1.22 -6.24
CA ALA A 32 -5.46 0.01 -6.32
C ALA A 32 -6.08 -1.09 -5.45
N ASN A 33 -6.31 -2.24 -6.04
CA ASN A 33 -6.67 -3.44 -5.30
C ASN A 33 -5.40 -4.09 -4.75
N PHE A 34 -4.98 -3.65 -3.56
CA PHE A 34 -3.79 -4.17 -2.88
C PHE A 34 -3.86 -5.69 -2.60
N GLU A 35 -5.05 -6.28 -2.57
CA GLU A 35 -5.21 -7.72 -2.36
C GLU A 35 -4.63 -8.54 -3.52
N ASN A 36 -4.69 -8.01 -4.74
CA ASN A 36 -4.21 -8.66 -5.96
C ASN A 36 -2.83 -8.15 -6.44
N GLU A 37 -2.24 -7.17 -5.74
CA GLU A 37 -0.92 -6.66 -6.10
C GLU A 37 0.16 -7.71 -5.82
N GLN A 38 0.92 -8.09 -6.84
CA GLN A 38 1.97 -9.11 -6.76
C GLN A 38 3.37 -8.48 -6.69
N ASP A 39 3.65 -7.50 -7.55
CA ASP A 39 5.01 -6.99 -7.74
C ASP A 39 5.50 -6.17 -6.54
N GLY A 40 4.63 -5.43 -5.89
CA GLY A 40 4.93 -4.60 -4.72
C GLY A 40 4.64 -5.29 -3.38
N ARG A 41 4.61 -6.61 -3.31
CA ARG A 41 4.27 -7.40 -2.11
C ARG A 41 5.50 -8.02 -1.48
N PHE A 42 5.74 -7.71 -0.21
CA PHE A 42 6.80 -8.29 0.62
C PHE A 42 6.21 -8.81 1.92
N ALA A 43 6.70 -9.94 2.43
CA ALA A 43 6.14 -10.56 3.62
C ALA A 43 7.23 -11.10 4.55
N PHE A 44 6.93 -11.09 5.86
CA PHE A 44 7.72 -11.78 6.88
C PHE A 44 6.81 -12.46 7.89
N THR A 45 7.35 -13.44 8.59
CA THR A 45 6.65 -14.11 9.70
C THR A 45 7.10 -13.50 11.03
N SER A 46 6.14 -13.25 11.91
CA SER A 46 6.34 -12.76 13.27
C SER A 46 5.87 -13.81 14.27
N ASP A 47 6.59 -13.93 15.38
CA ASP A 47 6.19 -14.81 16.51
C ASP A 47 5.01 -14.24 17.33
N LEU A 48 4.54 -13.06 16.98
CA LEU A 48 3.38 -12.46 17.61
C LEU A 48 2.07 -13.04 17.05
N GLU A 49 1.07 -13.16 17.91
CA GLU A 49 -0.30 -13.42 17.48
C GLU A 49 -0.82 -12.30 16.55
N PRO A 50 -1.75 -12.59 15.63
CA PRO A 50 -2.19 -11.63 14.62
C PRO A 50 -2.64 -10.27 15.18
N GLN A 51 -3.40 -10.25 16.29
CA GLN A 51 -3.85 -9.02 16.90
C GLN A 51 -2.70 -8.19 17.49
N LYS A 52 -1.71 -8.85 18.08
CA LYS A 52 -0.51 -8.17 18.62
C LYS A 52 0.35 -7.63 17.47
N ALA A 53 0.49 -8.39 16.38
CA ALA A 53 1.19 -7.94 15.19
C ALA A 53 0.50 -6.73 14.53
N TYR A 54 -0.83 -6.75 14.44
CA TYR A 54 -1.62 -5.60 13.98
C TYR A 54 -1.38 -4.35 14.83
N ASN A 55 -1.43 -4.48 16.15
CA ASN A 55 -1.17 -3.36 17.07
C ASN A 55 0.27 -2.84 16.93
N LYS A 56 1.24 -3.73 16.70
CA LYS A 56 2.64 -3.35 16.47
C LYS A 56 2.83 -2.61 15.14
N CYS A 57 2.10 -2.97 14.09
CA CYS A 57 2.06 -2.19 12.84
C CYS A 57 1.49 -0.78 13.08
N ASN A 58 0.39 -0.65 13.82
CA ASN A 58 -0.18 0.67 14.15
C ASN A 58 0.79 1.52 14.98
N LEU A 59 1.50 0.92 15.93
CA LEU A 59 2.51 1.62 16.72
C LEU A 59 3.66 2.14 15.84
N PHE A 60 4.15 1.31 14.92
CA PHE A 60 5.16 1.70 13.93
C PHE A 60 4.70 2.91 13.11
N LEU A 61 3.45 2.91 12.63
CA LEU A 61 2.89 4.02 11.87
C LEU A 61 2.81 5.30 12.71
N PHE A 62 2.35 5.18 13.94
CA PHE A 62 2.23 6.30 14.88
C PHE A 62 3.60 6.91 15.22
N GLU A 63 4.60 6.10 15.57
CA GLU A 63 5.94 6.56 15.93
C GLU A 63 6.68 7.25 14.75
N ASN A 64 6.33 6.92 13.52
CA ASN A 64 6.88 7.55 12.32
C ASN A 64 6.01 8.68 11.76
N ASN A 65 4.97 9.11 12.48
CA ASN A 65 4.02 10.15 12.07
C ASN A 65 3.33 9.89 10.72
N LEU A 66 3.13 8.61 10.38
CA LEU A 66 2.48 8.20 9.16
C LEU A 66 0.95 8.28 9.33
N GLN A 67 0.25 8.59 8.25
CA GLN A 67 -1.19 8.77 8.29
C GLN A 67 -1.92 7.47 7.96
N VAL A 68 -2.74 6.97 8.88
CA VAL A 68 -3.67 5.87 8.58
C VAL A 68 -4.87 6.43 7.83
N ASN A 69 -5.07 5.98 6.59
CA ASN A 69 -6.18 6.38 5.72
C ASN A 69 -7.38 5.45 5.89
N PHE A 70 -7.11 4.16 6.11
CA PHE A 70 -8.14 3.14 6.30
C PHE A 70 -7.61 2.03 7.21
N GLU A 71 -8.48 1.50 8.07
CA GLU A 71 -8.22 0.30 8.86
C GLU A 71 -9.44 -0.60 8.95
N ASN A 72 -9.21 -1.90 9.00
CA ASN A 72 -10.22 -2.91 9.29
C ASN A 72 -9.69 -3.86 10.36
N LYS A 73 -10.11 -3.64 11.61
CA LYS A 73 -9.66 -4.42 12.79
C LYS A 73 -10.09 -5.88 12.75
N LYS A 74 -11.21 -6.20 12.10
CA LYS A 74 -11.69 -7.59 11.97
C LYS A 74 -10.87 -8.38 10.97
N LYS A 75 -10.48 -7.74 9.85
CA LYS A 75 -9.64 -8.34 8.81
C LYS A 75 -8.14 -8.10 9.05
N LEU A 76 -7.76 -7.38 10.09
CA LEU A 76 -6.40 -6.99 10.42
C LEU A 76 -5.67 -6.37 9.21
N TYR A 77 -6.28 -5.34 8.65
CA TYR A 77 -5.86 -4.65 7.45
C TYR A 77 -5.73 -3.16 7.70
N ILE A 78 -4.61 -2.57 7.26
CA ILE A 78 -4.32 -1.14 7.41
C ILE A 78 -3.86 -0.59 6.07
N VAL A 79 -4.29 0.62 5.70
CA VAL A 79 -3.73 1.41 4.61
C VAL A 79 -3.24 2.73 5.17
N ALA A 80 -2.00 3.06 4.90
CA ALA A 80 -1.36 4.29 5.37
C ALA A 80 -0.69 5.06 4.23
N SER A 81 -0.44 6.34 4.46
CA SER A 81 0.22 7.27 3.54
C SER A 81 1.20 8.18 4.28
N LYS A 82 1.71 9.21 3.60
CA LYS A 82 2.74 10.15 4.07
C LYS A 82 4.11 9.51 4.29
N PHE A 83 4.42 8.46 3.57
CA PHE A 83 5.72 7.80 3.64
C PHE A 83 6.90 8.65 3.16
N SER A 84 6.65 9.79 2.50
CA SER A 84 7.69 10.79 2.21
C SER A 84 8.42 11.30 3.47
N LEU A 85 7.79 11.21 4.64
CA LEU A 85 8.41 11.56 5.92
C LEU A 85 9.59 10.64 6.28
N ILE A 86 9.61 9.42 5.78
CA ILE A 86 10.65 8.41 6.04
C ILE A 86 11.34 7.88 4.79
N TYR A 87 10.82 8.20 3.59
CA TYR A 87 11.34 7.79 2.30
C TYR A 87 11.13 8.89 1.27
N GLU A 88 12.17 9.67 0.99
CA GLU A 88 12.13 10.87 0.15
C GLU A 88 11.71 10.65 -1.33
N TYR A 89 11.86 9.41 -1.83
CA TYR A 89 11.56 9.07 -3.22
C TYR A 89 10.11 8.64 -3.44
N THR A 90 9.19 9.19 -2.67
CA THR A 90 7.74 8.93 -2.81
C THR A 90 6.91 10.19 -2.60
N LEU A 91 5.67 10.17 -3.10
CA LEU A 91 4.70 11.24 -2.86
C LEU A 91 3.96 11.00 -1.55
N ASP A 92 3.51 12.06 -0.89
CA ASP A 92 2.69 12.01 0.32
C ASP A 92 1.42 11.17 0.16
N SER A 93 0.86 11.17 -1.05
CA SER A 93 -0.34 10.43 -1.41
C SER A 93 -0.11 8.95 -1.71
N THR A 94 1.16 8.50 -1.81
CA THR A 94 1.46 7.09 -2.08
C THR A 94 1.10 6.25 -0.88
N GLU A 95 0.27 5.23 -1.12
CA GLU A 95 -0.24 4.36 -0.07
C GLU A 95 0.55 3.05 0.03
N VAL A 96 0.64 2.57 1.27
CA VAL A 96 1.12 1.23 1.62
C VAL A 96 0.04 0.53 2.43
N ALA A 97 -0.28 -0.69 2.04
CA ALA A 97 -1.19 -1.56 2.76
C ALA A 97 -0.42 -2.59 3.59
N PHE A 98 -0.98 -2.93 4.74
CA PHE A 98 -0.48 -3.95 5.65
C PHE A 98 -1.57 -4.98 5.85
N PHE A 99 -1.28 -6.24 5.54
CA PHE A 99 -2.16 -7.37 5.79
C PHE A 99 -1.53 -8.26 6.85
N ILE A 100 -2.28 -8.59 7.88
CA ILE A 100 -1.82 -9.48 8.93
C ILE A 100 -2.70 -10.72 8.93
N THR A 101 -2.11 -11.87 8.70
CA THR A 101 -2.81 -13.15 8.66
C THR A 101 -2.24 -14.13 9.68
N LYS A 102 -3.08 -15.01 10.22
CA LYS A 102 -2.65 -16.07 11.10
C LYS A 102 -1.95 -17.18 10.32
N THR A 103 -0.87 -17.70 10.86
CA THR A 103 -0.22 -18.93 10.39
C THR A 103 -0.57 -20.11 11.31
N ASP A 104 -0.23 -21.35 10.88
CA ASP A 104 -0.60 -22.58 11.59
C ASP A 104 -0.04 -22.65 13.02
N ASP A 105 1.11 -22.06 13.29
CA ASP A 105 1.80 -22.05 14.58
C ASP A 105 1.33 -20.94 15.54
N ASN A 106 0.14 -20.38 15.35
CA ASN A 106 -0.36 -19.23 16.10
C ASN A 106 0.50 -17.96 16.00
N LYS A 107 1.38 -17.93 15.02
CA LYS A 107 2.18 -16.77 14.60
C LYS A 107 1.42 -15.96 13.59
N SER A 108 2.00 -14.85 13.14
CA SER A 108 1.42 -14.04 12.09
C SER A 108 2.35 -13.87 10.89
N LYS A 109 1.76 -13.85 9.71
CA LYS A 109 2.38 -13.36 8.49
C LYS A 109 1.99 -11.89 8.33
N VAL A 110 2.98 -11.03 8.19
CA VAL A 110 2.78 -9.59 7.93
C VAL A 110 3.20 -9.32 6.49
N GLU A 111 2.29 -8.81 5.68
CA GLU A 111 2.53 -8.45 4.29
C GLU A 111 2.48 -6.94 4.13
N VAL A 112 3.47 -6.39 3.44
CA VAL A 112 3.58 -4.99 3.07
C VAL A 112 3.39 -4.87 1.58
N VAL A 113 2.42 -4.07 1.14
CA VAL A 113 2.02 -3.98 -0.27
C VAL A 113 1.91 -2.53 -0.71
N SER A 114 2.52 -2.18 -1.83
CA SER A 114 2.35 -0.88 -2.46
C SER A 114 2.53 -0.98 -3.98
N ASN A 115 1.86 -0.11 -4.73
CA ASN A 115 2.12 0.06 -6.16
C ASN A 115 3.51 0.66 -6.46
N ASN A 116 4.16 1.25 -5.45
CA ASN A 116 5.56 1.63 -5.50
C ASN A 116 6.40 0.51 -4.88
N VAL A 117 6.97 -0.36 -5.72
CA VAL A 117 7.75 -1.53 -5.31
C VAL A 117 8.95 -1.16 -4.42
N ARG A 118 9.62 -0.04 -4.72
CA ARG A 118 10.78 0.43 -3.93
C ARG A 118 10.34 0.88 -2.54
N LEU A 119 9.22 1.60 -2.46
CA LEU A 119 8.64 1.99 -1.19
C LEU A 119 8.20 0.77 -0.38
N ALA A 120 7.50 -0.18 -0.99
CA ALA A 120 7.08 -1.41 -0.33
C ALA A 120 8.26 -2.17 0.28
N LYS A 121 9.36 -2.31 -0.48
CA LYS A 121 10.59 -2.94 0.00
C LYS A 121 11.24 -2.17 1.14
N PHE A 122 11.29 -0.85 1.05
CA PHE A 122 11.85 0.01 2.10
C PHE A 122 11.04 -0.14 3.41
N VAL A 123 9.70 -0.03 3.32
CA VAL A 123 8.80 -0.17 4.48
C VAL A 123 8.88 -1.58 5.07
N TYR A 124 8.93 -2.62 4.23
CA TYR A 124 9.14 -4.00 4.66
C TYR A 124 10.42 -4.14 5.49
N ASN A 125 11.55 -3.62 5.02
CA ASN A 125 12.82 -3.71 5.75
C ASN A 125 12.71 -3.01 7.12
N LYS A 126 12.21 -1.77 7.13
CA LYS A 126 12.02 -0.99 8.37
C LYS A 126 11.09 -1.68 9.37
N LEU A 127 9.95 -2.19 8.89
CA LEU A 127 8.97 -2.85 9.73
C LEU A 127 9.50 -4.20 10.27
N SER A 128 10.15 -5.00 9.43
CA SER A 128 10.73 -6.28 9.85
C SER A 128 11.82 -6.11 10.93
N GLU A 129 12.65 -5.06 10.83
CA GLU A 129 13.60 -4.67 11.88
C GLU A 129 12.89 -4.22 13.16
N TYR A 130 11.82 -3.44 13.03
CA TYR A 130 11.01 -2.97 14.15
C TYR A 130 10.37 -4.12 14.93
N PHE A 131 10.00 -5.19 14.23
CA PHE A 131 9.42 -6.39 14.85
C PHE A 131 10.44 -7.23 15.64
N LYS A 132 11.74 -7.08 15.40
CA LYS A 132 12.82 -7.78 16.14
C LYS A 132 13.16 -7.12 17.48
N LYS A 133 12.75 -5.89 17.69
CA LYS A 133 12.91 -5.14 18.96
C LYS A 133 11.79 -5.50 19.93
#